data_97b962805ccaf4f815ba51ceb5e89f0b
#
_entry.id   97b962805ccaf4f815ba51ceb5e89f0b
#
_cell.length_a   1.000
_cell.length_b   1.000
_cell.length_c   1.000
_cell.angle_alpha   90.00
_cell.angle_beta   90.00
_cell.angle_gamma   90.00
#
_symmetry.space_group_name_H-M   'P 1'
#
loop_
_entity.id
_entity.type
_entity.pdbx_description
1 polymer ?
#
loop_
_entity_poly.entity_id
_entity_poly.type
_entity_poly.pdbx_seq_one_letter_code
_entity_poly.pdbx_strand_id
1 'polypeptide(L)'
;MSHGEVGKVGVAIDSLKDMELLFEGIPLEKVSTSMTINAPAAVLLAMYIAVAEKQGVSAAKLNGTIQNDILKEYIARGTYIFPPLPSMRLITDIFDYCSKELPRWNTISISGYHIREAGSTAIQEIAFTLANGIAYVDAAVKKGLDVDKFAPRLSFFFNAHNDLFEEVAKFRAARKLWAKIMRDRFGAKNPKSIMLRFHTQTAGCTLTAQQPDNNIIRVTLQALAAVLGGTQSLHTNSRDEALSLPSQKAVRIALRTQQVIAHESGVTETVDPLAGSYYIEKMTKEIEDAVMDYINQIEKLGGAPKAIEKGFIQREIQNSAYQYQKDVEDKKRIIVGVNQFQSEEETMKDLLKVNPEIEKQQVKKLAEVKNKRDESKVQESLHLLKEAASSDKNVMPFILDCVKGYATLGEICDQLREIFGEYKDSIKI
;
A
#
# COMPACT_ATOMS: atom_id res chain seq x y z
N MET A 1 -15.55 7.91 -14.48
CA MET A 1 -14.22 8.30 -13.98
C MET A 1 -13.11 7.52 -14.68
N SER A 2 -13.15 6.20 -14.77
CA SER A 2 -12.07 5.35 -15.30
C SER A 2 -12.07 5.16 -16.82
N HIS A 3 -12.88 5.91 -17.57
CA HIS A 3 -12.93 5.81 -19.03
C HIS A 3 -11.56 6.12 -19.66
N GLY A 4 -11.06 5.23 -20.50
CA GLY A 4 -9.74 5.29 -21.10
C GLY A 4 -8.61 4.71 -20.25
N GLU A 5 -8.85 4.31 -18.98
CA GLU A 5 -7.83 3.77 -18.06
C GLU A 5 -8.03 2.29 -17.71
N VAL A 6 -9.16 1.70 -18.10
CA VAL A 6 -9.49 0.29 -17.79
C VAL A 6 -8.47 -0.65 -18.41
N GLY A 7 -7.88 -1.53 -17.58
CA GLY A 7 -6.88 -2.50 -17.99
C GLY A 7 -5.44 -1.97 -18.03
N LYS A 8 -5.21 -0.67 -17.79
CA LYS A 8 -3.85 -0.08 -17.75
C LYS A 8 -3.15 -0.29 -16.41
N VAL A 9 -3.91 -0.34 -15.32
CA VAL A 9 -3.37 -0.46 -13.96
C VAL A 9 -4.14 -1.54 -13.19
N GLY A 10 -3.71 -2.78 -13.32
CA GLY A 10 -4.32 -3.92 -12.64
C GLY A 10 -5.61 -4.43 -13.31
N VAL A 11 -6.36 -5.27 -12.59
CA VAL A 11 -7.59 -5.91 -13.05
C VAL A 11 -8.80 -5.04 -12.73
N ALA A 12 -9.68 -4.79 -13.70
CA ALA A 12 -10.92 -4.06 -13.48
C ALA A 12 -11.93 -4.94 -12.71
N ILE A 13 -12.32 -4.49 -11.52
CA ILE A 13 -13.32 -5.12 -10.65
C ILE A 13 -14.43 -4.11 -10.37
N ASP A 14 -15.51 -4.19 -11.11
CA ASP A 14 -16.65 -3.28 -10.99
C ASP A 14 -17.79 -3.89 -10.16
N SER A 15 -17.86 -5.22 -10.09
CA SER A 15 -18.93 -5.94 -9.42
C SER A 15 -18.46 -7.28 -8.86
N LEU A 16 -19.31 -7.93 -8.04
CA LEU A 16 -19.07 -9.28 -7.56
C LEU A 16 -18.79 -10.28 -8.70
N LYS A 17 -19.38 -10.06 -9.88
CA LYS A 17 -19.19 -10.95 -11.03
C LYS A 17 -17.74 -10.96 -11.52
N ASP A 18 -17.06 -9.82 -11.50
CA ASP A 18 -15.65 -9.75 -11.87
C ASP A 18 -14.77 -10.47 -10.85
N MET A 19 -15.09 -10.33 -9.56
CA MET A 19 -14.37 -11.04 -8.50
C MET A 19 -14.58 -12.56 -8.56
N GLU A 20 -15.79 -13.00 -8.90
CA GLU A 20 -16.09 -14.43 -9.16
C GLU A 20 -15.22 -14.98 -10.30
N LEU A 21 -15.14 -14.28 -11.41
CA LEU A 21 -14.32 -14.67 -12.55
C LEU A 21 -12.82 -14.70 -12.22
N LEU A 22 -12.35 -13.71 -11.46
CA LEU A 22 -10.94 -13.63 -11.04
C LEU A 22 -10.52 -14.85 -10.20
N PHE A 23 -11.41 -15.33 -9.33
CA PHE A 23 -11.15 -16.46 -8.43
C PHE A 23 -11.78 -17.77 -8.87
N GLU A 24 -12.27 -17.87 -10.11
CA GLU A 24 -12.82 -19.11 -10.65
C GLU A 24 -11.77 -20.23 -10.61
N GLY A 25 -12.14 -21.36 -10.01
CA GLY A 25 -11.25 -22.52 -9.87
C GLY A 25 -10.16 -22.37 -8.80
N ILE A 26 -10.06 -21.23 -8.11
CA ILE A 26 -9.08 -21.02 -7.03
C ILE A 26 -9.75 -21.26 -5.67
N PRO A 27 -9.36 -22.29 -4.90
CA PRO A 27 -9.95 -22.56 -3.58
C PRO A 27 -9.47 -21.55 -2.55
N LEU A 28 -10.31 -20.60 -2.13
CA LEU A 28 -9.94 -19.47 -1.29
C LEU A 28 -9.46 -19.87 0.12
N GLU A 29 -9.83 -21.04 0.60
CA GLU A 29 -9.34 -21.59 1.89
C GLU A 29 -7.87 -22.06 1.84
N LYS A 30 -7.31 -22.28 0.63
CA LYS A 30 -5.95 -22.81 0.42
C LYS A 30 -4.94 -21.76 -0.02
N VAL A 31 -5.39 -20.54 -0.30
CA VAL A 31 -4.53 -19.45 -0.78
C VAL A 31 -4.49 -18.29 0.22
N SER A 32 -3.47 -17.45 0.12
CA SER A 32 -3.41 -16.15 0.75
C SER A 32 -3.42 -15.08 -0.33
N THR A 33 -4.40 -14.17 -0.27
CA THR A 33 -4.60 -13.14 -1.28
C THR A 33 -4.11 -11.78 -0.78
N SER A 34 -3.40 -11.05 -1.61
CA SER A 34 -2.99 -9.66 -1.32
C SER A 34 -3.63 -8.71 -2.33
N MET A 35 -4.31 -7.67 -1.83
CA MET A 35 -5.00 -6.66 -2.65
C MET A 35 -4.44 -5.28 -2.35
N THR A 36 -3.89 -4.61 -3.37
CA THR A 36 -3.33 -3.25 -3.27
C THR A 36 -4.40 -2.18 -3.47
N ILE A 37 -5.48 -2.25 -2.70
CA ILE A 37 -6.66 -1.38 -2.78
C ILE A 37 -6.76 -0.52 -1.53
N ASN A 38 -7.11 0.76 -1.70
CA ASN A 38 -7.17 1.75 -0.62
C ASN A 38 -8.57 2.36 -0.48
N ALA A 39 -8.94 3.39 -1.21
CA ALA A 39 -10.23 4.07 -1.04
C ALA A 39 -11.46 3.11 -1.12
N PRO A 40 -11.58 2.19 -2.11
CA PRO A 40 -12.68 1.23 -2.17
C PRO A 40 -12.38 -0.11 -1.47
N ALA A 41 -11.42 -0.16 -0.54
CA ALA A 41 -10.98 -1.40 0.12
C ALA A 41 -12.12 -2.17 0.78
N ALA A 42 -13.06 -1.48 1.43
CA ALA A 42 -14.22 -2.09 2.08
C ALA A 42 -15.08 -2.89 1.09
N VAL A 43 -15.29 -2.32 -0.11
CA VAL A 43 -16.12 -2.95 -1.15
C VAL A 43 -15.43 -4.17 -1.75
N LEU A 44 -14.12 -4.06 -2.07
CA LEU A 44 -13.36 -5.20 -2.62
C LEU A 44 -13.22 -6.34 -1.60
N LEU A 45 -13.04 -6.03 -0.31
CA LEU A 45 -13.02 -7.03 0.76
C LEU A 45 -14.38 -7.73 0.87
N ALA A 46 -15.49 -6.98 0.80
CA ALA A 46 -16.83 -7.55 0.81
C ALA A 46 -17.08 -8.46 -0.41
N MET A 47 -16.61 -8.08 -1.61
CA MET A 47 -16.68 -8.94 -2.80
C MET A 47 -15.89 -10.24 -2.60
N TYR A 48 -14.70 -10.17 -2.02
CA TYR A 48 -13.87 -11.35 -1.73
C TYR A 48 -14.55 -12.30 -0.73
N ILE A 49 -15.16 -11.74 0.33
CA ILE A 49 -15.94 -12.52 1.29
C ILE A 49 -17.14 -13.20 0.61
N ALA A 50 -17.89 -12.47 -0.22
CA ALA A 50 -19.03 -13.00 -0.94
C ALA A 50 -18.65 -14.15 -1.90
N VAL A 51 -17.50 -14.07 -2.58
CA VAL A 51 -16.96 -15.17 -3.39
C VAL A 51 -16.64 -16.38 -2.54
N ALA A 52 -16.01 -16.20 -1.38
CA ALA A 52 -15.71 -17.29 -0.46
C ALA A 52 -16.97 -18.00 0.04
N GLU A 53 -18.00 -17.25 0.43
CA GLU A 53 -19.30 -17.81 0.83
C GLU A 53 -19.93 -18.64 -0.29
N LYS A 54 -19.86 -18.18 -1.55
CA LYS A 54 -20.33 -18.95 -2.72
C LYS A 54 -19.55 -20.24 -2.97
N GLN A 55 -18.27 -20.26 -2.59
CA GLN A 55 -17.44 -21.46 -2.60
C GLN A 55 -17.69 -22.38 -1.39
N GLY A 56 -18.59 -22.02 -0.46
CA GLY A 56 -18.82 -22.75 0.79
C GLY A 56 -17.70 -22.56 1.81
N VAL A 57 -16.87 -21.55 1.67
CA VAL A 57 -15.74 -21.24 2.56
C VAL A 57 -16.15 -20.19 3.58
N SER A 58 -16.03 -20.52 4.88
CA SER A 58 -16.28 -19.57 5.95
C SER A 58 -15.27 -18.41 5.92
N ALA A 59 -15.74 -17.18 6.15
CA ALA A 59 -14.89 -15.98 6.25
C ALA A 59 -13.73 -16.14 7.26
N ALA A 60 -13.95 -16.88 8.36
CA ALA A 60 -12.92 -17.15 9.36
C ALA A 60 -11.71 -17.97 8.84
N LYS A 61 -11.86 -18.68 7.71
CA LYS A 61 -10.78 -19.43 7.06
C LYS A 61 -9.95 -18.58 6.09
N LEU A 62 -10.46 -17.42 5.67
CA LEU A 62 -9.80 -16.56 4.71
C LEU A 62 -8.50 -16.00 5.27
N ASN A 63 -7.46 -16.05 4.44
CA ASN A 63 -6.13 -15.54 4.77
C ASN A 63 -5.67 -14.57 3.69
N GLY A 64 -5.16 -13.43 4.10
CA GLY A 64 -4.72 -12.43 3.13
C GLY A 64 -4.44 -11.07 3.74
N THR A 65 -4.27 -10.10 2.85
CA THR A 65 -3.99 -8.70 3.20
C THR A 65 -4.72 -7.77 2.25
N ILE A 66 -5.34 -6.73 2.77
CA ILE A 66 -5.80 -5.59 1.99
C ILE A 66 -4.98 -4.37 2.38
N GLN A 67 -4.52 -3.55 1.42
CA GLN A 67 -3.65 -2.43 1.72
C GLN A 67 -4.33 -1.40 2.60
N ASN A 68 -5.50 -0.90 2.21
CA ASN A 68 -6.41 -0.11 3.06
C ASN A 68 -5.73 1.07 3.79
N ASP A 69 -4.68 1.64 3.22
CA ASP A 69 -3.97 2.80 3.77
C ASP A 69 -4.41 4.08 3.06
N ILE A 70 -5.38 4.78 3.64
CA ILE A 70 -5.95 5.96 3.01
C ILE A 70 -5.11 7.22 3.25
N LEU A 71 -4.40 7.33 4.36
CA LEU A 71 -3.64 8.55 4.68
C LEU A 71 -2.53 8.80 3.66
N LYS A 72 -1.86 7.75 3.18
CA LYS A 72 -0.84 7.90 2.13
C LYS A 72 -1.42 8.39 0.79
N GLU A 73 -2.71 8.14 0.52
CA GLU A 73 -3.36 8.63 -0.69
C GLU A 73 -3.45 10.16 -0.70
N TYR A 74 -3.75 10.77 0.46
CA TYR A 74 -3.74 12.24 0.61
C TYR A 74 -2.31 12.83 0.61
N ILE A 75 -1.31 12.02 0.97
CA ILE A 75 0.09 12.47 1.07
C ILE A 75 0.79 12.44 -0.30
N ALA A 76 0.65 11.34 -1.04
CA ALA A 76 1.56 11.03 -2.14
C ALA A 76 0.91 10.48 -3.41
N ARG A 77 -0.28 9.85 -3.36
CA ARG A 77 -0.80 9.11 -4.51
C ARG A 77 -2.02 9.72 -5.19
N GLY A 78 -2.88 10.42 -4.44
CA GLY A 78 -4.02 11.16 -4.99
C GLY A 78 -5.23 10.31 -5.38
N THR A 79 -5.32 9.04 -4.95
CA THR A 79 -6.44 8.14 -5.28
C THR A 79 -7.40 7.96 -4.09
N TYR A 80 -8.02 9.02 -3.67
CA TYR A 80 -9.01 9.07 -2.59
C TYR A 80 -10.43 9.32 -3.16
N ILE A 81 -11.45 9.03 -2.33
CA ILE A 81 -12.86 9.30 -2.64
C ILE A 81 -13.43 10.28 -1.60
N PHE A 82 -13.40 9.91 -0.33
CA PHE A 82 -14.02 10.62 0.77
C PHE A 82 -13.02 11.52 1.52
N PRO A 83 -13.48 12.50 2.31
CA PRO A 83 -12.63 13.25 3.24
C PRO A 83 -11.92 12.37 4.25
N PRO A 84 -10.81 12.84 4.88
CA PRO A 84 -10.00 12.04 5.79
C PRO A 84 -10.77 11.39 6.96
N LEU A 85 -11.66 12.12 7.64
CA LEU A 85 -12.39 11.58 8.78
C LEU A 85 -13.35 10.43 8.42
N PRO A 86 -14.25 10.55 7.42
CA PRO A 86 -15.05 9.42 6.95
C PRO A 86 -14.21 8.23 6.45
N SER A 87 -13.08 8.50 5.79
CA SER A 87 -12.17 7.45 5.35
C SER A 87 -11.56 6.69 6.55
N MET A 88 -11.16 7.40 7.60
CA MET A 88 -10.68 6.78 8.84
C MET A 88 -11.76 5.93 9.53
N ARG A 89 -13.05 6.33 9.44
CA ARG A 89 -14.17 5.52 9.90
C ARG A 89 -14.26 4.21 9.16
N LEU A 90 -14.19 4.22 7.82
CA LEU A 90 -14.21 2.97 7.03
C LEU A 90 -13.08 2.02 7.43
N ILE A 91 -11.88 2.53 7.68
CA ILE A 91 -10.75 1.71 8.13
C ILE A 91 -11.01 1.07 9.49
N THR A 92 -11.52 1.84 10.45
CA THR A 92 -11.83 1.29 11.77
C THR A 92 -13.02 0.31 11.73
N ASP A 93 -13.97 0.50 10.81
CA ASP A 93 -15.06 -0.45 10.56
C ASP A 93 -14.53 -1.78 10.01
N ILE A 94 -13.55 -1.74 9.09
CA ILE A 94 -12.86 -2.93 8.60
C ILE A 94 -12.11 -3.62 9.74
N PHE A 95 -11.39 -2.87 10.60
CA PHE A 95 -10.66 -3.45 11.73
C PHE A 95 -11.61 -4.18 12.69
N ASP A 96 -12.71 -3.54 13.07
CA ASP A 96 -13.71 -4.13 13.96
C ASP A 96 -14.35 -5.38 13.33
N TYR A 97 -14.80 -5.28 12.09
CA TYR A 97 -15.41 -6.40 11.36
C TYR A 97 -14.43 -7.58 11.23
N CYS A 98 -13.21 -7.33 10.77
CA CYS A 98 -12.22 -8.39 10.59
C CYS A 98 -11.78 -9.03 11.91
N SER A 99 -11.73 -8.29 13.01
CA SER A 99 -11.38 -8.84 14.32
C SER A 99 -12.35 -9.93 14.79
N LYS A 100 -13.59 -9.89 14.30
CA LYS A 100 -14.68 -10.83 14.65
C LYS A 100 -14.84 -11.92 13.59
N GLU A 101 -14.92 -11.54 12.33
CA GLU A 101 -15.33 -12.41 11.23
C GLU A 101 -14.16 -12.99 10.42
N LEU A 102 -13.02 -12.27 10.33
CA LEU A 102 -11.83 -12.65 9.56
C LEU A 102 -10.54 -12.64 10.39
N PRO A 103 -10.40 -13.49 11.42
CA PRO A 103 -9.30 -13.40 12.39
C PRO A 103 -7.91 -13.62 11.79
N ARG A 104 -7.82 -14.13 10.56
CA ARG A 104 -6.55 -14.36 9.84
C ARG A 104 -6.21 -13.28 8.83
N TRP A 105 -7.09 -12.28 8.64
CA TRP A 105 -6.93 -11.23 7.64
C TRP A 105 -6.07 -10.08 8.16
N ASN A 106 -5.06 -9.66 7.38
CA ASN A 106 -4.32 -8.44 7.66
C ASN A 106 -5.13 -7.25 7.13
N THR A 107 -5.58 -6.42 8.04
CA THR A 107 -6.59 -5.38 7.78
C THR A 107 -6.02 -4.12 7.14
N ILE A 108 -4.69 -3.95 7.18
CA ILE A 108 -3.99 -2.80 6.61
C ILE A 108 -2.54 -3.16 6.29
N SER A 109 -1.98 -2.49 5.27
CA SER A 109 -0.56 -2.43 4.98
C SER A 109 -0.15 -0.97 4.86
N ILE A 110 0.36 -0.39 5.96
CA ILE A 110 0.69 1.03 6.09
C ILE A 110 1.92 1.34 5.25
N SER A 111 1.78 2.25 4.27
CA SER A 111 2.70 2.33 3.15
C SER A 111 3.59 3.56 3.18
N GLY A 112 4.88 3.35 3.43
CA GLY A 112 5.96 4.31 3.18
C GLY A 112 6.43 4.32 1.72
N TYR A 113 6.26 3.20 1.00
CA TYR A 113 6.71 3.05 -0.37
C TYR A 113 6.31 4.23 -1.26
N HIS A 114 5.02 4.58 -1.30
CA HIS A 114 4.52 5.65 -2.16
C HIS A 114 5.04 7.04 -1.72
N ILE A 115 5.26 7.22 -0.43
CA ILE A 115 5.85 8.45 0.14
C ILE A 115 7.29 8.61 -0.35
N ARG A 116 8.06 7.51 -0.37
CA ARG A 116 9.43 7.49 -0.89
C ARG A 116 9.47 7.72 -2.39
N GLU A 117 8.57 7.08 -3.15
CA GLU A 117 8.42 7.26 -4.60
C GLU A 117 8.07 8.70 -4.98
N ALA A 118 7.35 9.43 -4.12
CA ALA A 118 7.05 10.85 -4.31
C ALA A 118 8.24 11.78 -4.00
N GLY A 119 9.40 11.24 -3.58
CA GLY A 119 10.64 12.00 -3.39
C GLY A 119 11.01 12.31 -1.95
N SER A 120 10.40 11.66 -0.95
CA SER A 120 10.83 11.81 0.45
C SER A 120 12.21 11.18 0.70
N THR A 121 12.87 11.63 1.77
CA THR A 121 14.08 10.98 2.29
C THR A 121 13.73 9.66 3.01
N ALA A 122 14.74 8.84 3.32
CA ALA A 122 14.58 7.63 4.13
C ALA A 122 13.99 7.93 5.53
N ILE A 123 14.41 9.01 6.14
CA ILE A 123 13.92 9.48 7.45
C ILE A 123 12.44 9.88 7.35
N GLN A 124 12.07 10.66 6.34
CA GLN A 124 10.70 11.11 6.11
C GLN A 124 9.77 9.93 5.78
N GLU A 125 10.24 8.95 5.00
CA GLU A 125 9.49 7.72 4.72
C GLU A 125 9.06 7.03 6.01
N ILE A 126 10.01 6.77 6.94
CA ILE A 126 9.69 6.14 8.23
C ILE A 126 8.78 7.04 9.07
N ALA A 127 9.15 8.32 9.21
CA ALA A 127 8.46 9.25 10.10
C ALA A 127 6.98 9.38 9.73
N PHE A 128 6.69 9.59 8.45
CA PHE A 128 5.31 9.78 7.98
C PHE A 128 4.54 8.47 7.98
N THR A 129 5.18 7.34 7.68
CA THR A 129 4.55 6.01 7.77
C THR A 129 4.20 5.65 9.20
N LEU A 130 5.12 5.85 10.16
CA LEU A 130 4.86 5.57 11.56
C LEU A 130 3.82 6.54 12.15
N ALA A 131 3.82 7.81 11.74
CA ALA A 131 2.78 8.78 12.14
C ALA A 131 1.39 8.37 11.62
N ASN A 132 1.29 7.85 10.39
CA ASN A 132 0.05 7.26 9.87
C ASN A 132 -0.35 6.03 10.69
N GLY A 133 0.61 5.15 11.00
CA GLY A 133 0.39 3.98 11.86
C GLY A 133 -0.16 4.36 13.23
N ILE A 134 0.42 5.37 13.87
CA ILE A 134 -0.05 5.93 15.14
C ILE A 134 -1.51 6.40 15.01
N ALA A 135 -1.84 7.14 13.94
CA ALA A 135 -3.20 7.64 13.72
C ALA A 135 -4.22 6.51 13.54
N TYR A 136 -3.87 5.42 12.84
CA TYR A 136 -4.74 4.27 12.70
C TYR A 136 -4.97 3.52 14.01
N VAL A 137 -3.90 3.30 14.79
CA VAL A 137 -4.01 2.66 16.10
C VAL A 137 -4.82 3.52 17.08
N ASP A 138 -4.54 4.83 17.12
CA ASP A 138 -5.32 5.78 17.94
C ASP A 138 -6.82 5.74 17.60
N ALA A 139 -7.18 5.72 16.32
CA ALA A 139 -8.57 5.66 15.88
C ALA A 139 -9.25 4.34 16.29
N ALA A 140 -8.54 3.22 16.16
CA ALA A 140 -9.05 1.91 16.55
C ALA A 140 -9.25 1.80 18.07
N VAL A 141 -8.29 2.27 18.87
CA VAL A 141 -8.38 2.28 20.34
C VAL A 141 -9.50 3.22 20.83
N LYS A 142 -9.64 4.40 20.22
CA LYS A 142 -10.76 5.33 20.52
C LYS A 142 -12.13 4.72 20.22
N LYS A 143 -12.21 3.83 19.23
CA LYS A 143 -13.43 3.06 18.94
C LYS A 143 -13.68 1.90 19.92
N GLY A 144 -12.79 1.69 20.89
CA GLY A 144 -12.90 0.67 21.92
C GLY A 144 -12.29 -0.69 21.53
N LEU A 145 -11.51 -0.77 20.45
CA LEU A 145 -10.83 -2.00 20.07
C LEU A 145 -9.61 -2.24 20.97
N ASP A 146 -9.43 -3.50 21.39
CA ASP A 146 -8.26 -3.94 22.14
C ASP A 146 -7.04 -4.02 21.22
N VAL A 147 -5.97 -3.29 21.57
CA VAL A 147 -4.75 -3.21 20.77
C VAL A 147 -4.13 -4.60 20.52
N ASP A 148 -4.16 -5.47 21.51
CA ASP A 148 -3.56 -6.82 21.39
C ASP A 148 -4.41 -7.80 20.57
N LYS A 149 -5.65 -7.42 20.19
CA LYS A 149 -6.50 -8.18 19.27
C LYS A 149 -6.28 -7.79 17.82
N PHE A 150 -6.20 -6.48 17.49
CA PHE A 150 -6.07 -6.04 16.09
C PHE A 150 -4.62 -5.80 15.66
N ALA A 151 -3.75 -5.29 16.54
CA ALA A 151 -2.38 -4.91 16.16
C ALA A 151 -1.51 -6.07 15.63
N PRO A 152 -1.69 -7.35 16.04
CA PRO A 152 -1.00 -8.47 15.41
C PRO A 152 -1.28 -8.62 13.90
N ARG A 153 -2.31 -7.95 13.39
CA ARG A 153 -2.72 -7.96 11.98
C ARG A 153 -2.31 -6.72 11.20
N LEU A 154 -1.69 -5.74 11.86
CA LEU A 154 -1.09 -4.62 11.17
C LEU A 154 0.15 -5.07 10.40
N SER A 155 0.32 -4.55 9.22
CA SER A 155 1.52 -4.71 8.40
C SER A 155 1.94 -3.39 7.80
N PHE A 156 3.17 -3.35 7.27
CA PHE A 156 3.75 -2.16 6.68
C PHE A 156 4.28 -2.46 5.28
N PHE A 157 4.53 -1.40 4.53
CA PHE A 157 5.08 -1.50 3.19
C PHE A 157 6.09 -0.38 2.98
N PHE A 158 7.36 -0.74 2.80
CA PHE A 158 8.45 0.20 2.62
C PHE A 158 9.10 0.09 1.25
N ASN A 159 9.78 1.15 0.87
CA ASN A 159 10.65 1.22 -0.29
C ASN A 159 12.05 0.68 0.06
N ALA A 160 12.82 0.21 -0.93
CA ALA A 160 14.27 0.01 -0.82
C ALA A 160 14.96 0.80 -1.93
N HIS A 161 15.70 1.84 -1.54
CA HIS A 161 16.39 2.75 -2.44
C HIS A 161 17.85 2.33 -2.69
N ASN A 162 18.63 3.14 -3.42
CA ASN A 162 19.98 2.77 -3.86
C ASN A 162 21.06 2.82 -2.79
N ASP A 163 20.88 3.58 -1.71
CA ASP A 163 21.88 3.65 -0.63
C ASP A 163 21.75 2.43 0.29
N LEU A 164 22.59 1.43 0.05
CA LEU A 164 22.52 0.14 0.72
C LEU A 164 22.57 0.25 2.24
N PHE A 165 23.48 1.04 2.78
CA PHE A 165 23.67 1.13 4.22
C PHE A 165 22.58 1.97 4.90
N GLU A 166 22.14 3.06 4.25
CA GLU A 166 21.00 3.87 4.73
C GLU A 166 19.74 3.02 4.80
N GLU A 167 19.46 2.22 3.77
CA GLU A 167 18.27 1.37 3.72
C GLU A 167 18.29 0.28 4.80
N VAL A 168 19.42 -0.37 5.02
CA VAL A 168 19.57 -1.35 6.13
C VAL A 168 19.33 -0.68 7.49
N ALA A 169 19.97 0.46 7.74
CA ALA A 169 19.80 1.22 8.98
C ALA A 169 18.35 1.72 9.15
N LYS A 170 17.71 2.16 8.06
CA LYS A 170 16.29 2.55 8.01
C LYS A 170 15.37 1.46 8.53
N PHE A 171 15.49 0.24 8.02
CA PHE A 171 14.63 -0.87 8.45
C PHE A 171 14.90 -1.28 9.91
N ARG A 172 16.14 -1.20 10.38
CA ARG A 172 16.50 -1.42 11.78
C ARG A 172 15.85 -0.37 12.69
N ALA A 173 15.97 0.91 12.35
CA ALA A 173 15.35 2.03 13.07
C ALA A 173 13.82 1.90 13.11
N ALA A 174 13.19 1.60 11.96
CA ALA A 174 11.75 1.45 11.87
C ALA A 174 11.20 0.37 12.82
N ARG A 175 11.84 -0.82 12.87
CA ARG A 175 11.44 -1.91 13.79
C ARG A 175 11.53 -1.50 15.25
N LYS A 176 12.64 -0.87 15.63
CA LYS A 176 12.87 -0.44 17.01
C LYS A 176 11.90 0.65 17.45
N LEU A 177 11.68 1.65 16.60
CA LEU A 177 10.76 2.75 16.88
C LEU A 177 9.31 2.26 17.00
N TRP A 178 8.84 1.41 16.07
CA TRP A 178 7.50 0.86 16.15
C TRP A 178 7.27 0.05 17.42
N ALA A 179 8.21 -0.83 17.76
CA ALA A 179 8.13 -1.61 18.99
C ALA A 179 8.04 -0.72 20.26
N LYS A 180 8.81 0.36 20.28
CA LYS A 180 8.76 1.36 21.36
C LYS A 180 7.41 2.07 21.41
N ILE A 181 6.93 2.56 20.25
CA ILE A 181 5.63 3.26 20.14
C ILE A 181 4.49 2.37 20.63
N MET A 182 4.42 1.14 20.15
CA MET A 182 3.33 0.21 20.52
C MET A 182 3.34 -0.14 22.00
N ARG A 183 4.51 -0.34 22.59
CA ARG A 183 4.63 -0.64 24.02
C ARG A 183 4.37 0.58 24.89
N ASP A 184 5.05 1.69 24.62
CA ASP A 184 5.13 2.83 25.53
C ASP A 184 3.88 3.75 25.41
N ARG A 185 3.32 3.89 24.18
CA ARG A 185 2.14 4.74 23.93
C ARG A 185 0.81 3.96 24.04
N PHE A 186 0.77 2.75 23.48
CA PHE A 186 -0.47 1.98 23.37
C PHE A 186 -0.59 0.85 24.39
N GLY A 187 0.43 0.61 25.19
CA GLY A 187 0.44 -0.42 26.22
C GLY A 187 0.31 -1.85 25.71
N ALA A 188 0.70 -2.09 24.44
CA ALA A 188 0.66 -3.43 23.84
C ALA A 188 1.56 -4.41 24.58
N LYS A 189 1.02 -5.58 24.90
CA LYS A 189 1.71 -6.63 25.67
C LYS A 189 2.06 -7.85 24.84
N ASN A 190 1.26 -8.13 23.80
CA ASN A 190 1.50 -9.25 22.92
C ASN A 190 2.73 -8.97 22.03
N PRO A 191 3.77 -9.85 22.01
CA PRO A 191 4.95 -9.69 21.15
C PRO A 191 4.59 -9.46 19.68
N LYS A 192 3.51 -10.07 19.17
CA LYS A 192 3.04 -9.87 17.80
C LYS A 192 2.46 -8.48 17.54
N SER A 193 1.94 -7.81 18.57
CA SER A 193 1.41 -6.45 18.48
C SER A 193 2.50 -5.38 18.37
N ILE A 194 3.69 -5.65 18.94
CA ILE A 194 4.84 -4.74 18.90
C ILE A 194 5.77 -4.97 17.71
N MET A 195 5.56 -6.06 16.97
CA MET A 195 6.36 -6.39 15.79
C MET A 195 5.99 -5.48 14.61
N LEU A 196 6.99 -4.86 13.97
CA LEU A 196 6.84 -4.25 12.66
C LEU A 196 7.04 -5.32 11.60
N ARG A 197 5.93 -5.84 11.05
CA ARG A 197 5.95 -6.77 9.91
C ARG A 197 5.81 -5.96 8.64
N PHE A 198 6.70 -6.13 7.68
CA PHE A 198 6.67 -5.32 6.49
C PHE A 198 7.04 -6.07 5.22
N HIS A 199 6.42 -5.64 4.16
CA HIS A 199 6.78 -5.89 2.78
C HIS A 199 7.75 -4.80 2.30
N THR A 200 8.67 -5.14 1.42
CA THR A 200 9.52 -4.15 0.75
C THR A 200 9.38 -4.30 -0.77
N GLN A 201 9.30 -3.17 -1.45
CA GLN A 201 9.46 -3.10 -2.90
C GLN A 201 10.68 -2.25 -3.23
N THR A 202 11.46 -2.67 -4.19
CA THR A 202 12.59 -1.90 -4.71
C THR A 202 12.11 -0.59 -5.34
N ALA A 203 12.90 0.46 -5.28
CA ALA A 203 12.49 1.82 -5.65
C ALA A 203 12.29 1.96 -7.17
N GLY A 204 11.05 2.16 -7.60
CA GLY A 204 10.71 2.45 -9.00
C GLY A 204 11.27 3.80 -9.47
N CYS A 205 11.20 4.83 -8.61
CA CYS A 205 11.68 6.18 -8.91
C CYS A 205 13.19 6.28 -9.20
N THR A 206 13.96 5.24 -8.89
CA THR A 206 15.41 5.18 -9.19
C THR A 206 15.71 4.56 -10.55
N LEU A 207 14.72 3.91 -11.18
CA LEU A 207 14.91 3.21 -12.43
C LEU A 207 14.78 4.18 -13.61
N THR A 208 15.64 4.02 -14.59
CA THR A 208 15.79 4.96 -15.70
C THR A 208 15.41 4.33 -17.03
N ALA A 209 14.87 5.15 -17.92
CA ALA A 209 14.63 4.76 -19.30
C ALA A 209 15.95 4.58 -20.06
N GLN A 210 16.96 5.36 -19.66
CA GLN A 210 18.31 5.31 -20.22
C GLN A 210 19.05 4.07 -19.72
N GLN A 211 19.67 3.34 -20.63
CA GLN A 211 20.45 2.13 -20.33
C GLN A 211 19.67 1.17 -19.39
N PRO A 212 18.49 0.66 -19.80
CA PRO A 212 17.56 -0.03 -18.91
C PRO A 212 18.12 -1.31 -18.30
N ASP A 213 19.16 -1.93 -18.88
CA ASP A 213 19.80 -3.10 -18.31
C ASP A 213 20.54 -2.79 -16.99
N ASN A 214 20.99 -1.53 -16.79
CA ASN A 214 21.56 -1.10 -15.51
C ASN A 214 20.51 -1.12 -14.37
N ASN A 215 19.21 -1.10 -14.69
CA ASN A 215 18.15 -1.24 -13.70
C ASN A 215 18.18 -2.59 -12.99
N ILE A 216 18.65 -3.67 -13.65
CA ILE A 216 18.83 -4.99 -13.04
C ILE A 216 19.82 -4.88 -11.86
N ILE A 217 20.93 -4.15 -12.05
CA ILE A 217 21.95 -3.95 -11.02
C ILE A 217 21.37 -3.11 -9.87
N ARG A 218 20.66 -2.01 -10.17
CA ARG A 218 20.01 -1.16 -9.17
C ARG A 218 19.06 -1.97 -8.31
N VAL A 219 18.16 -2.72 -8.95
CA VAL A 219 17.18 -3.58 -8.26
C VAL A 219 17.86 -4.66 -7.42
N THR A 220 18.98 -5.24 -7.89
CA THR A 220 19.72 -6.24 -7.12
C THR A 220 20.28 -5.65 -5.83
N LEU A 221 20.89 -4.47 -5.87
CA LEU A 221 21.43 -3.80 -4.68
C LEU A 221 20.32 -3.39 -3.70
N GLN A 222 19.20 -2.87 -4.20
CA GLN A 222 18.03 -2.52 -3.40
C GLN A 222 17.40 -3.76 -2.74
N ALA A 223 17.25 -4.85 -3.49
CA ALA A 223 16.73 -6.11 -2.96
C ALA A 223 17.66 -6.68 -1.87
N LEU A 224 18.98 -6.60 -2.08
CA LEU A 224 19.96 -7.02 -1.09
C LEU A 224 19.87 -6.17 0.19
N ALA A 225 19.73 -4.85 0.07
CA ALA A 225 19.50 -3.96 1.21
C ALA A 225 18.24 -4.34 2.00
N ALA A 226 17.14 -4.64 1.30
CA ALA A 226 15.89 -5.07 1.92
C ALA A 226 16.05 -6.40 2.69
N VAL A 227 16.76 -7.37 2.13
CA VAL A 227 17.02 -8.66 2.77
C VAL A 227 17.89 -8.48 4.01
N LEU A 228 19.02 -7.75 3.90
CA LEU A 228 19.91 -7.43 5.03
C LEU A 228 19.19 -6.58 6.09
N GLY A 229 18.22 -5.76 5.67
CA GLY A 229 17.35 -4.97 6.54
C GLY A 229 16.25 -5.77 7.23
N GLY A 230 16.04 -7.05 6.89
CA GLY A 230 15.11 -7.96 7.56
C GLY A 230 13.67 -7.85 7.09
N THR A 231 13.42 -7.59 5.79
CA THR A 231 12.08 -7.65 5.19
C THR A 231 11.48 -9.05 5.28
N GLN A 232 10.14 -9.17 5.44
CA GLN A 232 9.44 -10.45 5.48
C GLN A 232 8.90 -10.89 4.13
N SER A 233 8.72 -9.96 3.20
CA SER A 233 8.40 -10.23 1.80
C SER A 233 9.00 -9.17 0.90
N LEU A 234 9.28 -9.51 -0.35
CA LEU A 234 10.04 -8.67 -1.26
C LEU A 234 9.40 -8.68 -2.66
N HIS A 235 9.26 -7.48 -3.23
CA HIS A 235 8.99 -7.27 -4.66
C HIS A 235 10.21 -6.61 -5.31
N THR A 236 10.63 -7.15 -6.44
CA THR A 236 11.68 -6.57 -7.28
C THR A 236 11.05 -6.00 -8.55
N ASN A 237 11.24 -4.71 -8.80
CA ASN A 237 10.78 -4.08 -10.03
C ASN A 237 11.52 -4.65 -11.23
N SER A 238 10.88 -4.63 -12.39
CA SER A 238 11.49 -5.09 -13.60
C SER A 238 12.34 -4.01 -14.29
N ARG A 239 13.25 -4.41 -15.16
CA ARG A 239 14.18 -3.49 -15.82
C ARG A 239 13.51 -2.45 -16.71
N ASP A 240 12.29 -2.73 -17.16
CA ASP A 240 11.46 -1.89 -18.04
C ASP A 240 10.44 -1.01 -17.28
N GLU A 241 10.54 -0.94 -15.94
CA GLU A 241 9.65 -0.19 -15.07
C GLU A 241 9.47 1.28 -15.46
N ALA A 242 10.54 1.94 -15.90
CA ALA A 242 10.51 3.33 -16.34
C ALA A 242 9.88 3.54 -17.73
N LEU A 243 9.54 2.46 -18.44
CA LEU A 243 9.10 2.49 -19.84
C LEU A 243 7.68 2.00 -20.03
N SER A 244 7.29 0.93 -19.32
CA SER A 244 5.98 0.29 -19.49
C SER A 244 5.66 -0.68 -18.35
N LEU A 245 4.47 -1.30 -18.43
CA LEU A 245 4.20 -2.52 -17.67
C LEU A 245 5.21 -3.62 -18.08
N PRO A 246 5.63 -4.49 -17.13
CA PRO A 246 6.73 -5.40 -17.36
C PRO A 246 6.44 -6.44 -18.46
N SER A 247 7.40 -6.64 -19.35
CA SER A 247 7.40 -7.73 -20.31
C SER A 247 7.65 -9.08 -19.60
N GLN A 248 7.24 -10.19 -20.22
CA GLN A 248 7.44 -11.53 -19.66
C GLN A 248 8.93 -11.82 -19.37
N LYS A 249 9.84 -11.34 -20.25
CA LYS A 249 11.29 -11.49 -20.06
C LYS A 249 11.78 -10.70 -18.85
N ALA A 250 11.31 -9.45 -18.70
CA ALA A 250 11.71 -8.57 -17.62
C ALA A 250 11.20 -9.09 -16.26
N VAL A 251 9.94 -9.54 -16.16
CA VAL A 251 9.40 -10.19 -14.95
C VAL A 251 10.23 -11.42 -14.54
N ARG A 252 10.63 -12.25 -15.51
CA ARG A 252 11.45 -13.43 -15.22
C ARG A 252 12.80 -13.04 -14.61
N ILE A 253 13.46 -12.00 -15.11
CA ILE A 253 14.73 -11.50 -14.57
C ILE A 253 14.50 -10.98 -13.14
N ALA A 254 13.45 -10.18 -12.91
CA ALA A 254 13.12 -9.64 -11.60
C ALA A 254 12.90 -10.76 -10.56
N LEU A 255 12.19 -11.83 -10.91
CA LEU A 255 12.01 -13.01 -10.05
C LEU A 255 13.32 -13.75 -9.81
N ARG A 256 14.17 -13.92 -10.84
CA ARG A 256 15.48 -14.57 -10.71
C ARG A 256 16.42 -13.78 -9.83
N THR A 257 16.36 -12.45 -9.81
CA THR A 257 17.12 -11.60 -8.88
C THR A 257 16.90 -12.03 -7.43
N GLN A 258 15.64 -12.22 -7.02
CA GLN A 258 15.33 -12.70 -5.66
C GLN A 258 15.89 -14.10 -5.40
N GLN A 259 15.78 -14.99 -6.38
CA GLN A 259 16.25 -16.38 -6.25
C GLN A 259 17.77 -16.47 -6.18
N VAL A 260 18.51 -15.67 -6.96
CA VAL A 260 19.97 -15.57 -6.87
C VAL A 260 20.39 -15.09 -5.48
N ILE A 261 19.76 -14.03 -4.97
CA ILE A 261 20.02 -13.54 -3.61
C ILE A 261 19.73 -14.64 -2.57
N ALA A 262 18.64 -15.36 -2.69
CA ALA A 262 18.23 -16.37 -1.73
C ALA A 262 19.12 -17.64 -1.73
N HIS A 263 19.62 -18.06 -2.91
CA HIS A 263 20.26 -19.36 -3.05
C HIS A 263 21.77 -19.31 -3.30
N GLU A 264 22.31 -18.17 -3.78
CA GLU A 264 23.71 -18.09 -4.20
C GLU A 264 24.55 -17.11 -3.39
N SER A 265 23.92 -16.23 -2.57
CA SER A 265 24.65 -15.16 -1.86
C SER A 265 25.03 -15.48 -0.43
N GLY A 266 24.43 -16.51 0.19
CA GLY A 266 24.63 -16.86 1.59
C GLY A 266 23.95 -15.91 2.61
N VAL A 267 23.29 -14.82 2.17
CA VAL A 267 22.67 -13.84 3.10
C VAL A 267 21.50 -14.39 3.90
N THR A 268 20.93 -15.52 3.49
CA THR A 268 19.84 -16.20 4.18
C THR A 268 20.30 -17.11 5.31
N GLU A 269 21.61 -17.33 5.48
CA GLU A 269 22.18 -18.22 6.49
C GLU A 269 22.30 -17.57 7.88
N THR A 270 22.09 -16.25 7.97
CA THR A 270 22.23 -15.49 9.20
C THR A 270 21.16 -14.40 9.32
N VAL A 271 21.01 -13.85 10.53
CA VAL A 271 20.12 -12.73 10.84
C VAL A 271 20.96 -11.51 11.19
N ASP A 272 20.57 -10.34 10.64
CA ASP A 272 21.18 -9.04 10.95
C ASP A 272 22.72 -9.04 10.90
N PRO A 273 23.34 -9.46 9.76
CA PRO A 273 24.79 -9.67 9.69
C PRO A 273 25.61 -8.39 9.82
N LEU A 274 24.97 -7.22 9.70
CA LEU A 274 25.61 -5.91 9.85
C LEU A 274 25.50 -5.35 11.29
N ALA A 275 24.86 -6.08 12.21
CA ALA A 275 24.78 -5.70 13.62
C ALA A 275 26.18 -5.59 14.25
N GLY A 276 26.39 -4.54 15.06
CA GLY A 276 27.68 -4.26 15.70
C GLY A 276 28.67 -3.48 14.81
N SER A 277 28.36 -3.22 13.53
CA SER A 277 29.11 -2.28 12.72
C SER A 277 28.94 -0.88 13.29
N TYR A 278 30.04 -0.22 13.68
CA TYR A 278 29.98 1.15 14.21
C TYR A 278 29.24 2.12 13.30
N TYR A 279 29.41 1.98 12.00
CA TYR A 279 28.75 2.82 11.00
C TYR A 279 27.22 2.57 10.97
N ILE A 280 26.80 1.32 10.92
CA ILE A 280 25.38 0.95 10.88
C ILE A 280 24.67 1.31 12.19
N GLU A 281 25.30 1.06 13.34
CA GLU A 281 24.70 1.40 14.64
C GLU A 281 24.53 2.93 14.78
N LYS A 282 25.57 3.70 14.40
CA LYS A 282 25.50 5.17 14.41
C LYS A 282 24.40 5.68 13.49
N MET A 283 24.37 5.22 12.23
CA MET A 283 23.35 5.64 11.24
C MET A 283 21.94 5.24 11.71
N THR A 284 21.75 4.04 12.25
CA THR A 284 20.48 3.61 12.82
C THR A 284 20.01 4.58 13.92
N LYS A 285 20.90 4.98 14.81
CA LYS A 285 20.59 5.91 15.90
C LYS A 285 20.25 7.32 15.39
N GLU A 286 21.02 7.84 14.43
CA GLU A 286 20.75 9.14 13.81
C GLU A 286 19.38 9.18 13.10
N ILE A 287 19.03 8.09 12.39
CA ILE A 287 17.71 7.94 11.78
C ILE A 287 16.60 7.88 12.85
N GLU A 288 16.80 7.11 13.94
CA GLU A 288 15.82 7.05 15.04
C GLU A 288 15.52 8.44 15.60
N ASP A 289 16.55 9.23 15.88
CA ASP A 289 16.40 10.56 16.48
C ASP A 289 15.68 11.51 15.52
N ALA A 290 16.09 11.57 14.26
CA ALA A 290 15.47 12.42 13.25
C ALA A 290 14.01 12.04 12.95
N VAL A 291 13.68 10.74 12.94
CA VAL A 291 12.32 10.25 12.79
C VAL A 291 11.44 10.69 13.96
N MET A 292 11.96 10.59 15.19
CA MET A 292 11.21 11.04 16.37
C MET A 292 10.97 12.55 16.38
N ASP A 293 11.90 13.34 15.86
CA ASP A 293 11.72 14.78 15.70
C ASP A 293 10.57 15.11 14.75
N TYR A 294 10.47 14.42 13.59
CA TYR A 294 9.32 14.55 12.68
C TYR A 294 8.00 14.10 13.33
N ILE A 295 8.00 12.96 14.02
CA ILE A 295 6.80 12.47 14.72
C ILE A 295 6.34 13.50 15.75
N ASN A 296 7.25 14.07 16.52
CA ASN A 296 6.94 15.10 17.53
C ASN A 296 6.37 16.39 16.88
N GLN A 297 6.87 16.79 15.71
CA GLN A 297 6.32 17.92 14.96
C GLN A 297 4.90 17.62 14.48
N ILE A 298 4.66 16.44 13.92
CA ILE A 298 3.33 15.99 13.48
C ILE A 298 2.35 15.94 14.65
N GLU A 299 2.75 15.44 15.80
CA GLU A 299 1.92 15.41 17.01
C GLU A 299 1.54 16.81 17.48
N LYS A 300 2.46 17.78 17.47
CA LYS A 300 2.17 19.19 17.78
C LYS A 300 1.15 19.82 16.82
N LEU A 301 1.09 19.33 15.57
CA LEU A 301 0.10 19.78 14.60
C LEU A 301 -1.29 19.16 14.80
N GLY A 302 -1.41 18.14 15.67
CA GLY A 302 -2.64 17.41 15.96
C GLY A 302 -2.69 16.00 15.34
N GLY A 303 -1.53 15.41 15.05
CA GLY A 303 -1.36 14.09 14.45
C GLY A 303 -1.38 14.09 12.91
N ALA A 304 -1.16 12.91 12.32
CA ALA A 304 -1.00 12.77 10.88
C ALA A 304 -2.19 13.33 10.06
N PRO A 305 -3.47 13.07 10.39
CA PRO A 305 -4.59 13.63 9.62
C PRO A 305 -4.58 15.16 9.59
N LYS A 306 -4.28 15.81 10.72
CA LYS A 306 -4.21 17.28 10.80
C LYS A 306 -2.98 17.85 10.10
N ALA A 307 -1.84 17.16 10.16
CA ALA A 307 -0.63 17.54 9.43
C ALA A 307 -0.85 17.45 7.90
N ILE A 308 -1.61 16.46 7.43
CA ILE A 308 -2.03 16.31 6.03
C ILE A 308 -2.95 17.46 5.62
N GLU A 309 -4.01 17.75 6.40
CA GLU A 309 -4.93 18.86 6.11
C GLU A 309 -4.21 20.22 6.03
N LYS A 310 -3.16 20.41 6.81
CA LYS A 310 -2.31 21.62 6.80
C LYS A 310 -1.24 21.61 5.69
N GLY A 311 -1.15 20.53 4.91
CA GLY A 311 -0.15 20.39 3.85
C GLY A 311 1.29 20.29 4.34
N PHE A 312 1.52 20.00 5.61
CA PHE A 312 2.87 19.93 6.19
C PHE A 312 3.67 18.79 5.56
N ILE A 313 3.12 17.59 5.55
CA ILE A 313 3.81 16.40 5.04
C ILE A 313 4.09 16.54 3.54
N GLN A 314 3.14 17.03 2.77
CA GLN A 314 3.28 17.22 1.33
C GLN A 314 4.39 18.22 1.01
N ARG A 315 4.48 19.34 1.73
CA ARG A 315 5.57 20.33 1.55
C ARG A 315 6.93 19.75 1.87
N GLU A 316 7.06 18.97 2.93
CA GLU A 316 8.32 18.32 3.29
C GLU A 316 8.81 17.37 2.19
N ILE A 317 7.88 16.59 1.59
CA ILE A 317 8.19 15.71 0.46
C ILE A 317 8.61 16.53 -0.78
N GLN A 318 7.86 17.58 -1.11
CA GLN A 318 8.16 18.44 -2.25
C GLN A 318 9.53 19.10 -2.12
N ASN A 319 9.87 19.61 -0.92
CA ASN A 319 11.19 20.20 -0.66
C ASN A 319 12.32 19.19 -0.87
N SER A 320 12.14 17.96 -0.40
CA SER A 320 13.13 16.89 -0.57
C SER A 320 13.27 16.47 -2.04
N ALA A 321 12.15 16.33 -2.76
CA ALA A 321 12.12 15.98 -4.17
C ALA A 321 12.82 17.08 -5.02
N TYR A 322 12.55 18.35 -4.72
CA TYR A 322 13.18 19.47 -5.38
C TYR A 322 14.70 19.50 -5.13
N GLN A 323 15.11 19.29 -3.88
CA GLN A 323 16.53 19.24 -3.53
C GLN A 323 17.25 18.08 -4.23
N TYR A 324 16.61 16.91 -4.29
CA TYR A 324 17.12 15.74 -5.03
C TYR A 324 17.32 16.06 -6.51
N GLN A 325 16.31 16.67 -7.15
CA GLN A 325 16.40 17.06 -8.57
C GLN A 325 17.54 18.03 -8.81
N LYS A 326 17.67 19.04 -7.94
CA LYS A 326 18.77 20.02 -8.01
C LYS A 326 20.14 19.36 -7.85
N ASP A 327 20.29 18.42 -6.92
CA ASP A 327 21.56 17.70 -6.72
C ASP A 327 21.92 16.84 -7.95
N VAL A 328 20.93 16.31 -8.67
CA VAL A 328 21.15 15.60 -9.95
C VAL A 328 21.58 16.57 -11.05
N GLU A 329 20.93 17.72 -11.19
CA GLU A 329 21.26 18.76 -12.18
C GLU A 329 22.66 19.35 -11.94
N ASP A 330 22.99 19.64 -10.69
CA ASP A 330 24.30 20.15 -10.26
C ASP A 330 25.42 19.08 -10.30
N LYS A 331 25.09 17.82 -10.67
CA LYS A 331 25.99 16.66 -10.64
C LYS A 331 26.60 16.36 -9.27
N LYS A 332 25.98 16.83 -8.18
CA LYS A 332 26.30 16.40 -6.80
C LYS A 332 25.87 14.96 -6.56
N ARG A 333 24.82 14.54 -7.27
CA ARG A 333 24.34 13.16 -7.32
C ARG A 333 24.47 12.63 -8.74
N ILE A 334 25.24 11.56 -8.91
CA ILE A 334 25.44 10.90 -10.19
C ILE A 334 24.41 9.80 -10.38
N ILE A 335 23.72 9.81 -11.53
CA ILE A 335 22.87 8.75 -12.00
C ILE A 335 23.47 8.22 -13.31
N VAL A 336 23.99 7.00 -13.25
CA VAL A 336 24.67 6.35 -14.38
C VAL A 336 23.73 6.25 -15.59
N GLY A 337 24.21 6.71 -16.74
CA GLY A 337 23.44 6.74 -17.99
C GLY A 337 22.52 7.95 -18.15
N VAL A 338 22.31 8.75 -17.08
CA VAL A 338 21.40 9.93 -17.12
C VAL A 338 22.20 11.23 -17.14
N ASN A 339 22.95 11.55 -16.09
CA ASN A 339 23.74 12.77 -16.01
C ASN A 339 25.25 12.55 -16.12
N GLN A 340 25.69 11.28 -16.12
CA GLN A 340 27.06 10.86 -16.39
C GLN A 340 27.08 9.46 -17.03
N PHE A 341 28.14 9.12 -17.75
CA PHE A 341 28.32 7.85 -18.48
C PHE A 341 27.21 7.58 -19.50
N GLN A 342 26.80 8.62 -20.21
CA GLN A 342 25.80 8.54 -21.27
C GLN A 342 26.37 7.81 -22.51
N SER A 343 25.51 7.10 -23.22
CA SER A 343 25.82 6.44 -24.51
C SER A 343 24.64 6.62 -25.46
N GLU A 344 24.87 6.38 -26.76
CA GLU A 344 23.76 6.23 -27.71
C GLU A 344 22.87 5.06 -27.29
N GLU A 345 21.56 5.26 -27.33
CA GLU A 345 20.61 4.29 -26.80
C GLU A 345 19.94 3.47 -27.91
N GLU A 346 19.87 2.16 -27.70
CA GLU A 346 18.97 1.30 -28.47
C GLU A 346 17.55 1.39 -27.93
N THR A 347 16.58 1.66 -28.81
CA THR A 347 15.16 1.69 -28.43
C THR A 347 14.69 0.28 -28.08
N MET A 348 14.19 0.08 -26.86
CA MET A 348 13.56 -1.18 -26.47
C MET A 348 12.31 -1.46 -27.32
N LYS A 349 12.29 -2.60 -28.02
CA LYS A 349 11.20 -2.97 -28.96
C LYS A 349 10.08 -3.82 -28.30
N ASP A 350 10.36 -4.49 -27.19
CA ASP A 350 9.48 -5.50 -26.56
C ASP A 350 8.66 -4.94 -25.39
N LEU A 351 8.11 -3.72 -25.54
CA LEU A 351 7.27 -3.10 -24.51
C LEU A 351 5.85 -3.66 -24.58
N LEU A 352 5.24 -3.92 -23.41
CA LEU A 352 3.85 -4.36 -23.30
C LEU A 352 2.90 -3.24 -23.73
N LYS A 353 1.97 -3.55 -24.64
CA LYS A 353 0.88 -2.65 -25.05
C LYS A 353 -0.44 -3.20 -24.55
N VAL A 354 -1.22 -2.37 -23.85
CA VAL A 354 -2.57 -2.74 -23.39
C VAL A 354 -3.54 -2.72 -24.57
N ASN A 355 -4.35 -3.79 -24.70
CA ASN A 355 -5.36 -3.90 -25.76
C ASN A 355 -6.58 -3.02 -25.44
N PRO A 356 -6.94 -2.04 -26.28
CA PRO A 356 -8.12 -1.17 -26.08
C PRO A 356 -9.47 -1.90 -26.00
N GLU A 357 -9.55 -3.11 -26.55
CA GLU A 357 -10.78 -3.91 -26.50
C GLU A 357 -11.16 -4.37 -25.10
N ILE A 358 -10.20 -4.40 -24.15
CA ILE A 358 -10.43 -4.78 -22.75
C ILE A 358 -11.51 -3.88 -22.12
N GLU A 359 -11.41 -2.58 -22.33
CA GLU A 359 -12.40 -1.62 -21.79
C GLU A 359 -13.80 -1.87 -22.34
N LYS A 360 -13.92 -2.05 -23.66
CA LYS A 360 -15.22 -2.31 -24.29
C LYS A 360 -15.88 -3.59 -23.77
N GLN A 361 -15.07 -4.64 -23.57
CA GLN A 361 -15.55 -5.91 -23.00
C GLN A 361 -16.01 -5.73 -21.56
N GLN A 362 -15.27 -4.95 -20.75
CA GLN A 362 -15.63 -4.69 -19.35
C GLN A 362 -16.94 -3.89 -19.24
N VAL A 363 -17.11 -2.83 -20.05
CA VAL A 363 -18.36 -2.05 -20.11
C VAL A 363 -19.55 -2.93 -20.49
N LYS A 364 -19.39 -3.82 -21.49
CA LYS A 364 -20.44 -4.75 -21.90
C LYS A 364 -20.81 -5.73 -20.77
N LYS A 365 -19.82 -6.35 -20.11
CA LYS A 365 -20.05 -7.26 -18.96
C LYS A 365 -20.80 -6.58 -17.84
N LEU A 366 -20.41 -5.35 -17.50
CA LEU A 366 -21.07 -4.58 -16.45
C LEU A 366 -22.54 -4.27 -16.79
N ALA A 367 -22.84 -3.92 -18.03
CA ALA A 367 -24.22 -3.72 -18.49
C ALA A 367 -25.05 -5.01 -18.39
N GLU A 368 -24.46 -6.18 -18.72
CA GLU A 368 -25.13 -7.47 -18.57
C GLU A 368 -25.44 -7.81 -17.10
N VAL A 369 -24.54 -7.50 -16.17
CA VAL A 369 -24.77 -7.69 -14.73
C VAL A 369 -25.95 -6.84 -14.27
N LYS A 370 -25.96 -5.54 -14.62
CA LYS A 370 -27.04 -4.62 -14.26
C LYS A 370 -28.40 -5.04 -14.82
N ASN A 371 -28.42 -5.58 -16.03
CA ASN A 371 -29.68 -6.02 -16.66
C ASN A 371 -30.25 -7.32 -16.07
N LYS A 372 -29.41 -8.16 -15.42
CA LYS A 372 -29.81 -9.48 -14.91
C LYS A 372 -30.08 -9.50 -13.40
N ARG A 373 -29.61 -8.50 -12.66
CA ARG A 373 -29.77 -8.44 -11.20
C ARG A 373 -31.18 -8.04 -10.78
N ASP A 374 -31.54 -8.35 -9.54
CA ASP A 374 -32.78 -7.88 -8.92
C ASP A 374 -32.59 -6.41 -8.46
N GLU A 375 -33.08 -5.49 -9.27
CA GLU A 375 -32.89 -4.05 -9.01
C GLU A 375 -33.56 -3.61 -7.69
N SER A 376 -34.71 -4.18 -7.31
CA SER A 376 -35.40 -3.83 -6.08
C SER A 376 -34.55 -4.15 -4.86
N LYS A 377 -33.93 -5.35 -4.85
CA LYS A 377 -33.01 -5.75 -3.76
C LYS A 377 -31.76 -4.88 -3.69
N VAL A 378 -31.23 -4.48 -4.85
CA VAL A 378 -30.08 -3.55 -4.90
C VAL A 378 -30.45 -2.23 -4.29
N GLN A 379 -31.57 -1.63 -4.67
CA GLN A 379 -32.01 -0.34 -4.13
C GLN A 379 -32.29 -0.40 -2.62
N GLU A 380 -32.93 -1.48 -2.14
CA GLU A 380 -33.14 -1.70 -0.72
C GLU A 380 -31.81 -1.78 0.07
N SER A 381 -30.86 -2.57 -0.41
CA SER A 381 -29.55 -2.73 0.25
C SER A 381 -28.74 -1.42 0.24
N LEU A 382 -28.77 -0.66 -0.85
CA LEU A 382 -28.15 0.66 -0.94
C LEU A 382 -28.78 1.66 0.04
N HIS A 383 -30.11 1.63 0.19
CA HIS A 383 -30.82 2.47 1.17
C HIS A 383 -30.38 2.13 2.62
N LEU A 384 -30.33 0.84 2.97
CA LEU A 384 -29.86 0.40 4.30
C LEU A 384 -28.39 0.78 4.55
N LEU A 385 -27.54 0.73 3.53
CA LEU A 385 -26.16 1.22 3.61
C LEU A 385 -26.10 2.71 3.91
N LYS A 386 -26.96 3.52 3.26
CA LYS A 386 -27.06 4.96 3.49
C LYS A 386 -27.46 5.29 4.94
N GLU A 387 -28.45 4.57 5.48
CA GLU A 387 -28.85 4.70 6.88
C GLU A 387 -27.72 4.32 7.85
N ALA A 388 -27.02 3.21 7.58
CA ALA A 388 -25.89 2.79 8.39
C ALA A 388 -24.74 3.81 8.36
N ALA A 389 -24.45 4.37 7.17
CA ALA A 389 -23.42 5.40 7.00
C ALA A 389 -23.74 6.70 7.75
N SER A 390 -25.05 7.02 7.92
CA SER A 390 -25.54 8.19 8.66
C SER A 390 -25.55 7.97 10.19
N SER A 391 -25.21 6.78 10.67
CA SER A 391 -25.20 6.40 12.08
C SER A 391 -23.81 5.90 12.51
N ASP A 392 -23.67 5.46 13.76
CA ASP A 392 -22.43 4.88 14.29
C ASP A 392 -22.29 3.36 14.00
N LYS A 393 -23.22 2.77 13.24
CA LYS A 393 -23.16 1.35 12.88
C LYS A 393 -21.94 1.06 12.01
N ASN A 394 -21.37 -0.14 12.19
CA ASN A 394 -20.33 -0.63 11.28
C ASN A 394 -20.92 -0.85 9.88
N VAL A 395 -20.36 -0.23 8.85
CA VAL A 395 -20.90 -0.28 7.48
C VAL A 395 -20.54 -1.56 6.73
N MET A 396 -19.58 -2.35 7.19
CA MET A 396 -19.11 -3.55 6.49
C MET A 396 -20.22 -4.58 6.20
N PRO A 397 -21.13 -4.93 7.14
CA PRO A 397 -22.23 -5.85 6.86
C PRO A 397 -23.16 -5.35 5.74
N PHE A 398 -23.47 -4.06 5.74
CA PHE A 398 -24.34 -3.42 4.75
C PHE A 398 -23.68 -3.35 3.36
N ILE A 399 -22.37 -3.09 3.30
CA ILE A 399 -21.59 -3.19 2.05
C ILE A 399 -21.62 -4.63 1.52
N LEU A 400 -21.49 -5.63 2.39
CA LEU A 400 -21.55 -7.04 1.99
C LEU A 400 -22.93 -7.41 1.40
N ASP A 401 -24.01 -6.91 1.99
CA ASP A 401 -25.37 -7.13 1.48
C ASP A 401 -25.56 -6.46 0.10
N CYS A 402 -25.09 -5.23 -0.10
CA CYS A 402 -25.08 -4.57 -1.41
C CYS A 402 -24.32 -5.41 -2.45
N VAL A 403 -23.14 -5.90 -2.10
CA VAL A 403 -22.30 -6.74 -2.96
C VAL A 403 -23.02 -8.04 -3.33
N LYS A 404 -23.64 -8.72 -2.38
CA LYS A 404 -24.42 -9.94 -2.62
C LYS A 404 -25.62 -9.70 -3.56
N GLY A 405 -26.19 -8.50 -3.53
CA GLY A 405 -27.22 -8.05 -4.47
C GLY A 405 -26.69 -7.67 -5.86
N TYR A 406 -25.37 -7.75 -6.10
CA TYR A 406 -24.70 -7.27 -7.32
C TYR A 406 -24.78 -5.75 -7.53
N ALA A 407 -24.88 -4.97 -6.46
CA ALA A 407 -24.57 -3.54 -6.55
C ALA A 407 -23.12 -3.37 -7.01
N THR A 408 -22.89 -2.41 -7.87
CA THR A 408 -21.55 -2.12 -8.39
C THR A 408 -20.72 -1.33 -7.37
N LEU A 409 -19.41 -1.40 -7.51
CA LEU A 409 -18.48 -0.58 -6.72
C LEU A 409 -18.85 0.91 -6.81
N GLY A 410 -19.19 1.40 -8.01
CA GLY A 410 -19.61 2.78 -8.22
C GLY A 410 -20.88 3.12 -7.43
N GLU A 411 -21.95 2.31 -7.53
CA GLU A 411 -23.21 2.55 -6.81
C GLU A 411 -23.02 2.56 -5.29
N ILE A 412 -22.23 1.64 -4.74
CA ILE A 412 -21.90 1.61 -3.30
C ILE A 412 -21.13 2.87 -2.89
N CYS A 413 -20.11 3.24 -3.66
CA CYS A 413 -19.33 4.46 -3.37
C CYS A 413 -20.17 5.73 -3.52
N ASP A 414 -21.14 5.79 -4.46
CA ASP A 414 -22.01 6.94 -4.66
C ASP A 414 -22.95 7.14 -3.47
N GLN A 415 -23.51 6.04 -2.91
CA GLN A 415 -24.31 6.14 -1.68
C GLN A 415 -23.47 6.65 -0.48
N LEU A 416 -22.24 6.19 -0.37
CA LEU A 416 -21.32 6.68 0.67
C LEU A 416 -20.92 8.14 0.45
N ARG A 417 -20.78 8.62 -0.82
CA ARG A 417 -20.49 10.03 -1.13
C ARG A 417 -21.60 10.98 -0.69
N GLU A 418 -22.85 10.56 -0.78
CA GLU A 418 -23.99 11.37 -0.34
C GLU A 418 -23.90 11.70 1.15
N ILE A 419 -23.33 10.82 1.98
CA ILE A 419 -23.22 11.00 3.42
C ILE A 419 -21.86 11.57 3.83
N PHE A 420 -20.78 11.05 3.25
CA PHE A 420 -19.40 11.37 3.65
C PHE A 420 -18.84 12.60 2.92
N GLY A 421 -19.45 12.97 1.80
CA GLY A 421 -18.92 13.98 0.90
C GLY A 421 -17.77 13.46 0.04
N GLU A 422 -17.25 14.34 -0.81
CA GLU A 422 -16.10 14.07 -1.68
C GLU A 422 -14.94 14.96 -1.27
N TYR A 423 -13.74 14.38 -1.21
CA TYR A 423 -12.55 15.16 -0.91
C TYR A 423 -12.07 15.91 -2.15
N LYS A 424 -11.85 17.21 -1.98
CA LYS A 424 -11.20 18.06 -2.99
C LYS A 424 -9.93 18.61 -2.35
N ASP A 425 -8.81 18.38 -3.00
CA ASP A 425 -7.54 18.93 -2.54
C ASP A 425 -7.60 20.45 -2.56
N SER A 426 -7.38 21.05 -1.39
CA SER A 426 -7.34 22.51 -1.24
C SER A 426 -5.93 23.09 -1.31
N ILE A 427 -4.93 22.24 -1.40
CA ILE A 427 -3.53 22.66 -1.48
C ILE A 427 -3.28 23.14 -2.91
N LYS A 428 -3.33 24.44 -3.10
CA LYS A 428 -2.77 25.07 -4.32
C LYS A 428 -1.25 25.03 -4.19
N ILE A 429 -0.63 24.24 -5.06
CA ILE A 429 0.83 24.19 -5.26
C ILE A 429 1.32 25.48 -5.86
#